data_fa6f9ea662e8872cd14753ecce1cd06f
#
_entry.id   fa6f9ea662e8872cd14753ecce1cd06f
#
_cell.length_a   1.000
_cell.length_b   1.000
_cell.length_c   1.000
_cell.angle_alpha   90.00
_cell.angle_beta   90.00
_cell.angle_gamma   90.00
#
_symmetry.space_group_name_H-M   'P 1'
#
loop_
_entity.id
_entity.type
_entity.pdbx_description
1 polymer ?
#
loop_
_entity_poly.entity_id
_entity_poly.type
_entity_poly.pdbx_seq_one_letter_code
_entity_poly.pdbx_strand_id
1 'polypeptide(L)'
;MKRLMTLLLAAGLVLGATSAAKAVDFKMTGLWQNRVSFADRNFEKHNGDDKMRAATRLRTQIDVIASESLKGVMFFEIGHQNWGKAAEGAALGTDGKEIKVRYSYVDWIIPQTDAKVRMGLQPYVQPTFTGIGSPILDADGAGITISNQFTENVSASLFWLRAENDNDPEMTKHDAHDAMDFIGVTVPMTFDGVKVTPWGMGGIIGHDSFKGGNFDLNYPMAQGMLPLMGTSTIVANSDKDHGSAWFGGVSADLSYFDPFRFALDAAYGSVDLGTSKLNGKNFDVKRSGWYAAFLAEYK
;
A
#
# COMPACT_ATOMS: atom_id res chain seq x y z
N MET A 1 -29.29 -12.22 3.75
CA MET A 1 -27.83 -12.37 3.73
C MET A 1 -27.12 -11.40 4.68
N LYS A 2 -27.39 -10.09 4.72
CA LYS A 2 -26.72 -9.12 5.63
C LYS A 2 -26.80 -9.53 7.12
N ARG A 3 -27.95 -9.98 7.60
CA ARG A 3 -28.15 -10.40 9.02
C ARG A 3 -27.38 -11.68 9.38
N LEU A 4 -27.15 -12.58 8.41
CA LEU A 4 -26.40 -13.81 8.63
C LEU A 4 -24.89 -13.55 8.76
N MET A 5 -24.35 -12.64 7.95
CA MET A 5 -22.94 -12.22 8.06
C MET A 5 -22.66 -11.49 9.39
N THR A 6 -23.55 -10.63 9.83
CA THR A 6 -23.39 -9.94 11.12
C THR A 6 -23.47 -10.92 12.30
N LEU A 7 -24.34 -11.93 12.22
CA LEU A 7 -24.43 -13.00 13.22
C LEU A 7 -23.20 -13.91 13.22
N LEU A 8 -22.62 -14.23 12.06
CA LEU A 8 -21.39 -15.01 11.98
C LEU A 8 -20.17 -14.25 12.51
N LEU A 9 -20.08 -12.94 12.24
CA LEU A 9 -19.02 -12.10 12.82
C LEU A 9 -19.18 -11.96 14.33
N ALA A 10 -20.42 -11.75 14.83
CA ALA A 10 -20.71 -11.66 16.25
C ALA A 10 -20.49 -13.00 16.97
N ALA A 11 -20.87 -14.12 16.36
CA ALA A 11 -20.63 -15.47 16.90
C ALA A 11 -19.13 -15.80 16.93
N GLY A 12 -18.35 -15.41 15.92
CA GLY A 12 -16.91 -15.57 15.91
C GLY A 12 -16.21 -14.77 17.02
N LEU A 13 -16.68 -13.56 17.32
CA LEU A 13 -16.19 -12.73 18.40
C LEU A 13 -16.55 -13.31 19.80
N VAL A 14 -17.76 -13.85 19.95
CA VAL A 14 -18.23 -14.43 21.22
C VAL A 14 -17.59 -15.79 21.50
N LEU A 15 -17.42 -16.64 20.49
CA LEU A 15 -16.76 -17.95 20.65
C LEU A 15 -15.25 -17.83 20.89
N GLY A 16 -14.61 -16.76 20.42
CA GLY A 16 -13.22 -16.44 20.75
C GLY A 16 -13.01 -15.96 22.19
N ALA A 17 -14.07 -15.46 22.85
CA ALA A 17 -13.98 -14.88 24.20
C ALA A 17 -14.16 -15.90 25.34
N THR A 18 -14.54 -17.15 25.05
CA THR A 18 -14.87 -18.14 26.09
C THR A 18 -13.73 -19.04 26.56
N SER A 19 -12.55 -18.93 25.95
CA SER A 19 -11.36 -19.64 26.42
C SER A 19 -10.53 -18.77 27.36
N ALA A 20 -10.64 -19.02 28.66
CA ALA A 20 -9.83 -18.50 29.77
C ALA A 20 -9.32 -17.06 29.53
N ALA A 21 -9.80 -16.10 30.28
CA ALA A 21 -9.38 -14.70 30.23
C ALA A 21 -7.84 -14.57 30.36
N LYS A 22 -7.11 -14.85 29.28
CA LYS A 22 -5.73 -14.40 29.14
C LYS A 22 -5.83 -12.88 29.01
N ALA A 23 -5.10 -12.18 29.85
CA ALA A 23 -4.98 -10.73 29.75
C ALA A 23 -4.56 -10.39 28.30
N VAL A 24 -5.26 -9.43 27.70
CA VAL A 24 -4.88 -8.90 26.40
C VAL A 24 -3.46 -8.34 26.54
N ASP A 25 -2.54 -8.81 25.72
CA ASP A 25 -1.16 -8.33 25.72
C ASP A 25 -1.00 -7.15 24.75
N PHE A 26 -0.22 -6.17 25.15
CA PHE A 26 0.08 -4.98 24.36
C PHE A 26 1.58 -4.92 24.08
N LYS A 27 1.93 -4.90 22.80
CA LYS A 27 3.30 -4.70 22.37
C LYS A 27 3.43 -3.39 21.60
N MET A 28 4.33 -2.53 22.05
CA MET A 28 4.62 -1.27 21.37
C MET A 28 6.01 -1.31 20.77
N THR A 29 6.11 -0.95 19.49
CA THR A 29 7.37 -0.79 18.77
C THR A 29 7.34 0.51 17.98
N GLY A 30 8.50 1.08 17.67
CA GLY A 30 8.49 2.31 16.91
C GLY A 30 9.88 2.82 16.55
N LEU A 31 9.87 3.90 15.78
CA LEU A 31 11.05 4.62 15.34
C LEU A 31 10.88 6.11 15.66
N TRP A 32 11.79 6.64 16.47
CA TRP A 32 11.90 8.08 16.71
C TRP A 32 13.10 8.62 15.95
N GLN A 33 12.85 9.43 14.94
CA GLN A 33 13.87 9.97 14.06
C GLN A 33 13.96 11.48 14.21
N ASN A 34 15.13 11.96 14.63
CA ASN A 34 15.50 13.36 14.54
C ASN A 34 16.62 13.47 13.50
N ARG A 35 16.42 14.32 12.51
CA ARG A 35 17.37 14.50 11.42
C ARG A 35 17.76 15.97 11.33
N VAL A 36 19.06 16.23 11.34
CA VAL A 36 19.64 17.52 10.97
C VAL A 36 20.49 17.30 9.72
N SER A 37 20.27 18.09 8.70
CA SER A 37 21.03 18.00 7.44
C SER A 37 21.45 19.36 6.97
N PHE A 38 22.67 19.44 6.48
CA PHE A 38 23.23 20.59 5.80
C PHE A 38 23.42 20.21 4.33
N ALA A 39 22.96 21.03 3.42
CA ALA A 39 23.13 20.81 2.00
C ALA A 39 23.71 22.08 1.38
N ASP A 40 24.91 21.94 0.82
CA ASP A 40 25.51 22.90 -0.07
C ASP A 40 25.16 22.54 -1.52
N ARG A 41 24.51 23.46 -2.24
CA ARG A 41 24.11 23.26 -3.64
C ARG A 41 25.14 23.82 -4.64
N ASN A 42 26.41 23.89 -4.27
CA ASN A 42 27.46 24.43 -5.12
C ASN A 42 27.82 23.59 -6.38
N PHE A 43 27.09 22.53 -6.69
CA PHE A 43 27.28 21.80 -7.96
C PHE A 43 26.75 22.54 -9.19
N GLU A 44 25.89 23.52 -9.02
CA GLU A 44 25.43 24.42 -10.09
C GLU A 44 25.71 25.87 -9.67
N LYS A 45 26.35 26.64 -10.54
CA LYS A 45 26.72 28.07 -10.34
C LYS A 45 25.51 29.00 -10.22
N HIS A 46 24.48 28.64 -9.49
CA HIS A 46 23.31 29.49 -9.27
C HIS A 46 23.01 29.60 -7.78
N ASN A 47 23.35 30.78 -7.22
CA ASN A 47 22.96 31.31 -5.91
C ASN A 47 22.79 30.22 -4.83
N GLY A 48 23.92 29.71 -4.36
CA GLY A 48 23.97 28.67 -3.34
C GLY A 48 23.40 29.19 -2.02
N ASP A 49 22.14 28.91 -1.77
CA ASP A 49 21.61 28.99 -0.43
C ASP A 49 21.99 27.70 0.31
N ASP A 50 22.95 27.79 1.21
CA ASP A 50 23.23 26.74 2.17
C ASP A 50 21.95 26.46 2.95
N LYS A 51 21.42 25.25 2.85
CA LYS A 51 20.17 24.88 3.50
C LYS A 51 20.42 23.96 4.68
N MET A 52 20.28 24.48 5.86
CA MET A 52 20.11 23.69 7.06
C MET A 52 18.64 23.24 7.15
N ARG A 53 18.41 21.95 7.34
CA ARG A 53 17.10 21.39 7.66
C ARG A 53 17.18 20.54 8.91
N ALA A 54 16.26 20.76 9.82
CA ALA A 54 16.05 19.90 10.96
C ALA A 54 14.59 19.43 10.96
N ALA A 55 14.38 18.13 11.21
CA ALA A 55 13.04 17.55 11.21
C ALA A 55 12.92 16.42 12.21
N THR A 56 11.72 16.24 12.73
CA THR A 56 11.36 15.13 13.62
C THR A 56 10.26 14.29 12.98
N ARG A 57 10.36 12.96 13.14
CA ARG A 57 9.31 12.01 12.82
C ARG A 57 9.27 10.92 13.89
N LEU A 58 8.08 10.61 14.37
CA LEU A 58 7.81 9.47 15.22
C LEU A 58 6.86 8.51 14.47
N ARG A 59 7.19 7.24 14.46
CA ARG A 59 6.32 6.15 14.03
C ARG A 59 6.17 5.17 15.18
N THR A 60 4.94 4.80 15.50
CA THR A 60 4.65 3.90 16.61
C THR A 60 3.61 2.87 16.19
N GLN A 61 3.93 1.59 16.35
CA GLN A 61 3.01 0.48 16.18
C GLN A 61 2.60 -0.06 17.54
N ILE A 62 1.31 -0.31 17.71
CA ILE A 62 0.71 -0.95 18.87
C ILE A 62 0.05 -2.23 18.37
N ASP A 63 0.54 -3.37 18.86
CA ASP A 63 -0.06 -4.68 18.64
C ASP A 63 -0.93 -5.00 19.88
N VAL A 64 -2.19 -5.29 19.65
CA VAL A 64 -3.18 -5.72 20.64
C VAL A 64 -3.40 -7.21 20.45
N ILE A 65 -2.77 -8.05 21.28
CA ILE A 65 -2.76 -9.50 21.14
C ILE A 65 -3.83 -10.07 22.03
N ALA A 66 -4.98 -10.43 21.45
CA ALA A 66 -6.10 -11.00 22.18
C ALA A 66 -5.94 -12.52 22.38
N SER A 67 -5.28 -13.21 21.46
CA SER A 67 -4.95 -14.64 21.53
C SER A 67 -3.81 -14.96 20.54
N GLU A 68 -3.36 -16.21 20.52
CA GLU A 68 -2.40 -16.71 19.53
C GLU A 68 -2.92 -16.57 18.08
N SER A 69 -4.24 -16.60 17.90
CA SER A 69 -4.90 -16.53 16.60
C SER A 69 -5.48 -15.16 16.25
N LEU A 70 -5.55 -14.21 17.19
CA LEU A 70 -6.22 -12.92 16.96
C LEU A 70 -5.37 -11.75 17.48
N LYS A 71 -5.02 -10.86 16.57
CA LYS A 71 -4.22 -9.67 16.85
C LYS A 71 -4.78 -8.45 16.11
N GLY A 72 -4.97 -7.34 16.82
CA GLY A 72 -5.17 -6.02 16.24
C GLY A 72 -3.85 -5.28 16.08
N VAL A 73 -3.70 -4.48 15.04
CA VAL A 73 -2.53 -3.63 14.80
C VAL A 73 -2.98 -2.21 14.51
N MET A 74 -2.39 -1.25 15.22
CA MET A 74 -2.53 0.18 14.96
C MET A 74 -1.15 0.77 14.73
N PHE A 75 -0.97 1.55 13.68
CA PHE A 75 0.30 2.20 13.35
C PHE A 75 0.10 3.69 13.11
N PHE A 76 0.76 4.48 13.91
CA PHE A 76 0.65 5.93 13.91
C PHE A 76 1.93 6.57 13.39
N GLU A 77 1.79 7.72 12.72
CA GLU A 77 2.89 8.58 12.31
C GLU A 77 2.63 10.02 12.72
N ILE A 78 3.60 10.63 13.38
CA ILE A 78 3.68 12.06 13.67
C ILE A 78 4.87 12.62 12.88
N GLY A 79 4.64 13.62 12.07
CA GLY A 79 5.70 14.25 11.24
C GLY A 79 5.58 13.86 9.78
N HIS A 80 6.48 14.30 8.90
CA HIS A 80 7.73 15.07 9.12
C HIS A 80 7.44 16.50 9.60
N GLN A 81 7.85 16.82 10.79
CA GLN A 81 7.78 18.18 11.31
C GLN A 81 9.12 18.86 11.07
N ASN A 82 9.20 19.78 10.10
CA ASN A 82 10.39 20.59 9.89
C ASN A 82 10.44 21.70 10.95
N TRP A 83 11.52 21.76 11.71
CA TRP A 83 11.68 22.70 12.79
C TRP A 83 11.62 24.14 12.27
N GLY A 84 10.92 24.99 12.99
CA GLY A 84 10.69 26.39 12.64
C GLY A 84 9.52 26.63 11.66
N LYS A 85 8.85 25.59 11.17
CA LYS A 85 7.67 25.75 10.31
C LYS A 85 6.37 25.69 11.11
N ALA A 86 5.67 26.81 11.18
CA ALA A 86 4.39 26.94 11.89
C ALA A 86 3.31 26.03 11.31
N ALA A 87 3.21 25.93 9.97
CA ALA A 87 2.25 25.07 9.27
C ALA A 87 2.45 23.57 9.56
N GLU A 88 3.60 23.18 10.10
CA GLU A 88 3.92 21.82 10.50
C GLU A 88 3.89 21.63 12.02
N GLY A 89 3.44 22.65 12.78
CA GLY A 89 3.37 22.62 14.24
C GLY A 89 4.74 22.54 14.92
N ALA A 90 5.80 23.07 14.30
CA ALA A 90 7.17 22.95 14.79
C ALA A 90 7.90 24.30 14.91
N ALA A 91 7.16 25.42 14.92
CA ALA A 91 7.69 26.76 15.23
C ALA A 91 7.42 27.12 16.69
N LEU A 92 8.10 28.17 17.16
CA LEU A 92 7.90 28.68 18.51
C LEU A 92 6.43 29.13 18.73
N GLY A 93 5.81 28.61 19.79
CA GLY A 93 4.43 28.95 20.15
C GLY A 93 3.37 28.25 19.30
N THR A 94 3.71 27.24 18.50
CA THR A 94 2.75 26.41 17.77
C THR A 94 2.55 25.06 18.45
N ASP A 95 1.30 24.59 18.40
CA ASP A 95 0.98 23.20 18.80
C ASP A 95 1.55 22.21 17.79
N GLY A 96 1.70 20.95 18.23
CA GLY A 96 2.17 19.86 17.37
C GLY A 96 1.26 19.60 16.17
N LYS A 97 1.68 18.70 15.31
CA LYS A 97 0.93 18.27 14.13
C LYS A 97 -0.02 17.13 14.47
N GLU A 98 -1.03 16.94 13.62
CA GLU A 98 -1.95 15.81 13.69
C GLU A 98 -1.23 14.46 13.68
N ILE A 99 -1.82 13.49 14.38
CA ILE A 99 -1.40 12.11 14.34
C ILE A 99 -2.08 11.45 13.15
N LYS A 100 -1.30 10.88 12.26
CA LYS A 100 -1.80 10.10 11.13
C LYS A 100 -1.90 8.63 11.50
N VAL A 101 -3.04 8.02 11.24
CA VAL A 101 -3.19 6.57 11.30
C VAL A 101 -2.77 6.00 9.95
N ARG A 102 -1.69 5.20 9.93
CA ARG A 102 -1.20 4.54 8.72
C ARG A 102 -1.80 3.15 8.57
N TYR A 103 -1.86 2.38 9.66
CA TYR A 103 -2.47 1.05 9.67
C TYR A 103 -3.49 0.96 10.78
N SER A 104 -4.57 0.25 10.49
CA SER A 104 -5.56 -0.19 11.46
C SER A 104 -6.21 -1.45 10.91
N TYR A 105 -5.71 -2.61 11.32
CA TYR A 105 -6.20 -3.90 10.83
C TYR A 105 -6.21 -4.97 11.91
N VAL A 106 -6.94 -6.03 11.62
CA VAL A 106 -6.98 -7.25 12.43
C VAL A 106 -6.36 -8.39 11.63
N ASP A 107 -5.47 -9.15 12.26
CA ASP A 107 -4.95 -10.43 11.80
C ASP A 107 -5.67 -11.55 12.55
N TRP A 108 -6.28 -12.47 11.81
CA TRP A 108 -6.89 -13.67 12.32
C TRP A 108 -6.29 -14.90 11.64
N ILE A 109 -5.66 -15.76 12.43
CA ILE A 109 -5.20 -17.07 12.01
C ILE A 109 -6.36 -18.02 12.18
N ILE A 110 -6.80 -18.68 11.10
CA ILE A 110 -7.90 -19.65 11.16
C ILE A 110 -7.42 -20.85 11.97
N PRO A 111 -8.09 -21.17 13.09
CA PRO A 111 -7.66 -22.27 13.94
C PRO A 111 -7.46 -23.59 13.20
N GLN A 112 -6.41 -24.33 13.55
CA GLN A 112 -6.02 -25.62 12.95
C GLN A 112 -5.61 -25.52 11.47
N THR A 113 -5.25 -24.33 10.98
CA THR A 113 -4.74 -24.11 9.61
C THR A 113 -3.57 -23.14 9.64
N ASP A 114 -2.83 -23.06 8.54
CA ASP A 114 -1.79 -22.03 8.31
C ASP A 114 -2.36 -20.78 7.60
N ALA A 115 -3.69 -20.72 7.45
CA ALA A 115 -4.36 -19.63 6.79
C ALA A 115 -4.55 -18.43 7.74
N LYS A 116 -4.18 -17.26 7.25
CA LYS A 116 -4.34 -15.99 7.94
C LYS A 116 -5.19 -15.04 7.11
N VAL A 117 -6.16 -14.42 7.74
CA VAL A 117 -6.98 -13.34 7.18
C VAL A 117 -6.57 -12.03 7.84
N ARG A 118 -6.17 -11.05 7.05
CA ARG A 118 -5.96 -9.68 7.48
C ARG A 118 -7.04 -8.79 6.90
N MET A 119 -7.64 -7.92 7.70
CA MET A 119 -8.72 -7.04 7.28
C MET A 119 -8.54 -5.65 7.89
N GLY A 120 -8.66 -4.62 7.08
CA GLY A 120 -8.59 -3.22 7.49
C GLY A 120 -7.59 -2.41 6.67
N LEU A 121 -7.21 -1.24 7.20
CA LEU A 121 -6.19 -0.37 6.61
C LEU A 121 -4.81 -1.00 6.83
N GLN A 122 -4.16 -1.41 5.76
CA GLN A 122 -2.95 -2.22 5.78
C GLN A 122 -1.99 -1.84 4.65
N PRO A 123 -0.68 -2.16 4.76
CA PRO A 123 0.26 -1.93 3.67
C PRO A 123 0.04 -2.94 2.53
N TYR A 124 0.09 -2.44 1.30
CA TYR A 124 0.14 -3.21 0.06
C TYR A 124 1.42 -2.87 -0.67
N VAL A 125 2.32 -3.84 -0.80
CA VAL A 125 3.59 -3.68 -1.50
C VAL A 125 3.79 -4.88 -2.41
N GLN A 126 3.98 -4.63 -3.70
CA GLN A 126 4.36 -5.71 -4.60
C GLN A 126 5.80 -6.15 -4.36
N PRO A 127 6.12 -7.42 -4.57
CA PRO A 127 7.46 -7.95 -4.35
C PRO A 127 8.52 -7.17 -5.10
N THR A 128 9.59 -6.83 -4.40
CA THR A 128 10.77 -6.16 -4.94
C THR A 128 12.01 -6.49 -4.10
N PHE A 129 13.16 -6.59 -4.71
CA PHE A 129 14.44 -6.67 -4.00
C PHE A 129 15.00 -5.27 -3.66
N THR A 130 14.48 -4.23 -4.28
CA THR A 130 14.91 -2.85 -4.04
C THR A 130 14.39 -2.37 -2.68
N GLY A 131 15.22 -1.81 -1.85
CA GLY A 131 14.80 -1.28 -0.54
C GLY A 131 13.97 0.01 -0.60
N ILE A 132 13.64 0.50 -1.79
CA ILE A 132 12.91 1.75 -2.02
C ILE A 132 11.41 1.55 -2.29
N GLY A 133 10.93 0.31 -2.27
CA GLY A 133 9.55 -0.05 -2.56
C GLY A 133 9.30 -0.42 -4.03
N SER A 134 8.10 -0.91 -4.32
CA SER A 134 7.71 -1.32 -5.66
C SER A 134 7.27 -0.13 -6.50
N PRO A 135 7.70 -0.03 -7.77
CA PRO A 135 7.24 1.03 -8.66
C PRO A 135 5.79 0.82 -9.14
N ILE A 136 5.18 -0.33 -8.85
CA ILE A 136 3.80 -0.65 -9.26
C ILE A 136 2.82 -0.40 -8.15
N LEU A 137 3.07 -0.91 -6.94
CA LEU A 137 2.23 -0.70 -5.78
C LEU A 137 3.09 -0.72 -4.51
N ASP A 138 3.12 0.40 -3.82
CA ASP A 138 3.71 0.59 -2.49
C ASP A 138 2.87 1.65 -1.77
N ALA A 139 1.77 1.21 -1.16
CA ALA A 139 0.79 2.12 -0.55
C ALA A 139 0.09 1.47 0.64
N ASP A 140 -0.46 2.33 1.51
CA ASP A 140 -1.37 1.92 2.56
C ASP A 140 -2.81 2.00 2.02
N GLY A 141 -3.61 0.98 2.24
CA GLY A 141 -4.99 0.95 1.74
C GLY A 141 -5.90 0.02 2.55
N ALA A 142 -7.20 0.18 2.38
CA ALA A 142 -8.19 -0.65 3.06
C ALA A 142 -8.57 -1.87 2.20
N GLY A 143 -8.65 -3.04 2.83
CA GLY A 143 -9.03 -4.26 2.15
C GLY A 143 -8.84 -5.51 2.97
N ILE A 144 -8.80 -6.63 2.26
CA ILE A 144 -8.67 -7.97 2.85
C ILE A 144 -7.49 -8.68 2.18
N THR A 145 -6.64 -9.30 2.98
CA THR A 145 -5.58 -10.19 2.51
C THR A 145 -5.74 -11.56 3.15
N ILE A 146 -5.75 -12.60 2.34
CA ILE A 146 -5.75 -14.00 2.79
C ILE A 146 -4.42 -14.60 2.39
N SER A 147 -3.69 -15.15 3.33
CA SER A 147 -2.40 -15.80 3.10
C SER A 147 -2.41 -17.21 3.68
N ASN A 148 -1.72 -18.12 3.01
CA ASN A 148 -1.54 -19.50 3.46
C ASN A 148 -0.13 -19.99 3.14
N GLN A 149 0.44 -20.75 4.09
CA GLN A 149 1.67 -21.52 3.88
C GLN A 149 1.27 -22.93 3.41
N PHE A 150 1.71 -23.32 2.21
CA PHE A 150 1.38 -24.64 1.65
C PHE A 150 2.44 -25.69 1.95
N THR A 151 3.70 -25.26 1.92
CA THR A 151 4.87 -26.06 2.29
C THR A 151 5.88 -25.16 3.00
N GLU A 152 6.94 -25.73 3.55
CA GLU A 152 8.02 -24.94 4.16
C GLU A 152 8.61 -23.89 3.20
N ASN A 153 8.54 -24.15 1.90
CA ASN A 153 9.17 -23.34 0.86
C ASN A 153 8.19 -22.49 0.06
N VAL A 154 6.87 -22.75 0.12
CA VAL A 154 5.88 -22.13 -0.76
C VAL A 154 4.71 -21.60 0.03
N SER A 155 4.44 -20.32 -0.14
CA SER A 155 3.23 -19.67 0.37
C SER A 155 2.51 -18.90 -0.74
N ALA A 156 1.27 -18.51 -0.50
CA ALA A 156 0.57 -17.56 -1.35
C ALA A 156 -0.24 -16.57 -0.52
N SER A 157 -0.46 -15.42 -1.11
CA SER A 157 -1.36 -14.40 -0.58
C SER A 157 -2.26 -13.90 -1.69
N LEU A 158 -3.56 -13.83 -1.41
CA LEU A 158 -4.58 -13.20 -2.24
C LEU A 158 -5.05 -11.95 -1.53
N PHE A 159 -5.15 -10.82 -2.22
CA PHE A 159 -5.68 -9.60 -1.63
C PHE A 159 -6.77 -8.97 -2.48
N TRP A 160 -7.68 -8.28 -1.82
CA TRP A 160 -8.58 -7.29 -2.37
C TRP A 160 -8.28 -5.95 -1.70
N LEU A 161 -8.07 -4.92 -2.50
CA LEU A 161 -7.81 -3.55 -2.10
C LEU A 161 -8.85 -2.64 -2.72
N ARG A 162 -9.60 -1.91 -1.90
CA ARG A 162 -10.40 -0.77 -2.37
C ARG A 162 -9.52 0.47 -2.37
N ALA A 163 -9.16 0.91 -3.56
CA ALA A 163 -8.24 2.04 -3.73
C ALA A 163 -8.95 3.39 -3.69
N GLU A 164 -10.22 3.45 -4.15
CA GLU A 164 -11.01 4.69 -4.17
C GLU A 164 -12.52 4.38 -4.11
N ASN A 165 -13.28 5.21 -3.42
CA ASN A 165 -14.74 5.14 -3.35
C ASN A 165 -15.33 6.47 -2.82
N ASP A 166 -14.78 7.61 -3.19
CA ASP A 166 -15.02 8.90 -2.50
C ASP A 166 -16.02 9.81 -3.23
N ASN A 167 -16.67 9.32 -4.28
CA ASN A 167 -17.57 10.18 -5.07
C ASN A 167 -19.03 10.20 -4.60
N ASP A 168 -19.43 9.38 -3.62
CA ASP A 168 -20.71 9.48 -2.94
C ASP A 168 -20.47 9.75 -1.44
N PRO A 169 -20.43 11.03 -1.00
CA PRO A 169 -20.19 11.38 0.40
C PRO A 169 -21.28 10.85 1.35
N GLU A 170 -22.43 10.45 0.83
CA GLU A 170 -23.52 9.89 1.64
C GLU A 170 -23.56 8.36 1.63
N MET A 171 -22.73 7.69 0.83
CA MET A 171 -22.76 6.22 0.61
C MET A 171 -24.19 5.69 0.28
N THR A 172 -25.04 6.54 -0.24
CA THR A 172 -26.46 6.24 -0.48
C THR A 172 -26.69 5.50 -1.77
N LYS A 173 -25.77 5.62 -2.72
CA LYS A 173 -25.79 4.92 -3.99
C LYS A 173 -24.58 3.98 -4.06
N HIS A 174 -24.83 2.69 -4.00
CA HIS A 174 -23.82 1.68 -4.29
C HIS A 174 -23.64 1.56 -5.82
N ASP A 175 -23.13 2.60 -6.43
CA ASP A 175 -22.83 2.56 -7.85
C ASP A 175 -21.38 2.07 -8.03
N ALA A 176 -21.23 0.96 -8.74
CA ALA A 176 -19.91 0.42 -9.08
C ALA A 176 -19.07 1.38 -9.94
N HIS A 177 -19.72 2.42 -10.47
CA HIS A 177 -19.06 3.46 -11.28
C HIS A 177 -18.11 4.35 -10.47
N ASP A 178 -18.27 4.41 -9.14
CA ASP A 178 -17.49 5.31 -8.27
C ASP A 178 -16.31 4.62 -7.60
N ALA A 179 -16.22 3.30 -7.68
CA ALA A 179 -15.23 2.53 -6.96
C ALA A 179 -14.03 2.12 -7.84
N MET A 180 -12.84 2.13 -7.26
CA MET A 180 -11.63 1.54 -7.82
C MET A 180 -11.16 0.40 -6.93
N ASP A 181 -11.24 -0.82 -7.45
CA ASP A 181 -10.90 -2.04 -6.74
C ASP A 181 -9.79 -2.81 -7.44
N PHE A 182 -8.86 -3.37 -6.66
CA PHE A 182 -7.82 -4.26 -7.14
C PHE A 182 -7.88 -5.60 -6.43
N ILE A 183 -7.63 -6.67 -7.18
CA ILE A 183 -7.41 -8.02 -6.67
C ILE A 183 -6.03 -8.46 -7.15
N GLY A 184 -5.23 -9.02 -6.27
CA GLY A 184 -3.91 -9.49 -6.63
C GLY A 184 -3.49 -10.73 -5.86
N VAL A 185 -2.50 -11.41 -6.41
CA VAL A 185 -1.90 -12.63 -5.86
C VAL A 185 -0.38 -12.51 -5.86
N THR A 186 0.24 -13.00 -4.79
CA THR A 186 1.69 -13.18 -4.69
C THR A 186 1.99 -14.60 -4.26
N VAL A 187 3.04 -15.21 -4.81
CA VAL A 187 3.43 -16.60 -4.51
C VAL A 187 4.92 -16.63 -4.16
N PRO A 188 5.31 -16.29 -2.92
CA PRO A 188 6.69 -16.44 -2.48
C PRO A 188 7.12 -17.90 -2.47
N MET A 189 8.26 -18.19 -3.12
CA MET A 189 8.94 -19.48 -3.12
C MET A 189 10.37 -19.26 -2.66
N THR A 190 10.80 -20.02 -1.64
CA THR A 190 12.14 -19.90 -1.06
C THR A 190 12.77 -21.28 -0.98
N PHE A 191 13.85 -21.46 -1.71
CA PHE A 191 14.68 -22.66 -1.70
C PHE A 191 16.09 -22.29 -1.24
N ASP A 192 16.97 -23.27 -1.13
CA ASP A 192 18.36 -23.01 -0.74
C ASP A 192 19.03 -22.02 -1.72
N GLY A 193 19.36 -20.85 -1.21
CA GLY A 193 19.99 -19.77 -1.99
C GLY A 193 19.15 -19.16 -3.12
N VAL A 194 17.86 -19.52 -3.25
CA VAL A 194 16.98 -19.02 -4.32
C VAL A 194 15.63 -18.57 -3.73
N LYS A 195 15.30 -17.31 -3.91
CA LYS A 195 13.97 -16.77 -3.59
C LYS A 195 13.36 -16.20 -4.85
N VAL A 196 12.16 -16.67 -5.20
CA VAL A 196 11.40 -16.18 -6.36
C VAL A 196 9.98 -15.89 -5.92
N THR A 197 9.48 -14.72 -6.29
CA THR A 197 8.12 -14.29 -5.94
C THR A 197 7.41 -13.76 -7.18
N PRO A 198 6.76 -14.63 -7.96
CA PRO A 198 5.82 -14.18 -8.99
C PRO A 198 4.59 -13.55 -8.36
N TRP A 199 4.02 -12.58 -9.05
CA TRP A 199 2.82 -11.89 -8.62
C TRP A 199 2.00 -11.39 -9.80
N GLY A 200 0.71 -11.17 -9.56
CA GLY A 200 -0.20 -10.56 -10.52
C GLY A 200 -1.28 -9.75 -9.82
N MET A 201 -1.78 -8.72 -10.49
CA MET A 201 -2.83 -7.85 -9.99
C MET A 201 -3.71 -7.37 -11.14
N GLY A 202 -5.02 -7.40 -10.94
CA GLY A 202 -6.00 -6.82 -11.84
C GLY A 202 -6.93 -5.88 -11.08
N GLY A 203 -7.44 -4.86 -11.76
CA GLY A 203 -8.34 -3.88 -11.17
C GLY A 203 -9.42 -3.42 -12.11
N ILE A 204 -10.55 -3.04 -11.51
CA ILE A 204 -11.66 -2.34 -12.14
C ILE A 204 -11.62 -0.90 -11.63
N ILE A 205 -11.67 0.05 -12.56
CA ILE A 205 -11.61 1.48 -12.28
C ILE A 205 -12.94 2.07 -12.70
N GLY A 206 -13.78 2.43 -11.74
CA GLY A 206 -15.07 3.03 -12.00
C GLY A 206 -14.91 4.36 -12.75
N HIS A 207 -15.86 4.66 -13.63
CA HIS A 207 -15.89 5.86 -14.46
C HIS A 207 -15.77 7.15 -13.65
N ASP A 208 -16.39 7.17 -12.47
CA ASP A 208 -16.48 8.33 -11.61
C ASP A 208 -15.44 8.36 -10.49
N SER A 209 -14.58 7.33 -10.38
CA SER A 209 -13.54 7.24 -9.35
C SER A 209 -12.60 8.46 -9.28
N PHE A 210 -12.51 9.25 -10.34
CA PHE A 210 -11.69 10.46 -10.41
C PHE A 210 -12.50 11.75 -10.48
N LYS A 211 -13.85 11.67 -10.45
CA LYS A 211 -14.71 12.85 -10.38
C LYS A 211 -14.63 13.49 -9.00
N GLY A 212 -14.46 14.75 -8.90
CA GLY A 212 -14.47 15.47 -7.62
C GLY A 212 -13.11 15.97 -7.16
N GLY A 213 -12.05 15.63 -7.82
CA GLY A 213 -10.70 16.18 -7.57
C GLY A 213 -10.08 15.81 -6.21
N ASN A 214 -10.70 14.87 -5.48
CA ASN A 214 -10.20 14.39 -4.19
C ASN A 214 -9.07 13.37 -4.31
N PHE A 215 -8.75 12.95 -5.53
CA PHE A 215 -7.56 12.17 -5.78
C PHE A 215 -6.35 13.07 -5.55
N ASP A 216 -5.92 13.16 -4.31
CA ASP A 216 -4.78 13.99 -3.91
C ASP A 216 -3.49 13.39 -4.48
N LEU A 217 -3.07 13.93 -5.62
CA LEU A 217 -1.82 13.58 -6.28
C LEU A 217 -0.58 13.83 -5.39
N ASN A 218 -0.75 14.54 -4.29
CA ASN A 218 0.30 14.72 -3.28
C ASN A 218 0.35 13.59 -2.26
N TYR A 219 -0.61 12.66 -2.28
CA TYR A 219 -0.54 11.48 -1.44
C TYR A 219 0.47 10.47 -2.00
N PRO A 220 1.18 9.74 -1.12
CA PRO A 220 2.17 8.73 -1.53
C PRO A 220 1.60 7.55 -2.36
N MET A 221 0.28 7.43 -2.51
CA MET A 221 -0.33 6.50 -3.48
C MET A 221 0.19 6.69 -4.90
N ALA A 222 0.66 7.89 -5.19
CA ALA A 222 1.33 8.21 -6.41
C ALA A 222 2.65 7.43 -6.63
N GLN A 223 3.25 6.91 -5.55
CA GLN A 223 4.47 6.10 -5.63
C GLN A 223 4.14 4.68 -6.02
N GLY A 224 3.78 4.23 -7.00
CA GLY A 224 3.50 2.85 -7.36
C GLY A 224 2.41 2.69 -8.39
N MET A 225 1.52 3.69 -8.51
CA MET A 225 0.46 3.68 -9.50
C MET A 225 0.75 4.67 -10.64
N LEU A 226 2.00 4.81 -11.02
CA LEU A 226 2.47 5.71 -12.10
C LEU A 226 1.61 5.68 -13.37
N PRO A 227 1.10 4.53 -13.84
CA PRO A 227 0.23 4.50 -15.01
C PRO A 227 -1.11 5.20 -14.83
N LEU A 228 -1.59 5.36 -13.60
CA LEU A 228 -2.86 6.04 -13.29
C LEU A 228 -2.68 7.54 -13.07
N MET A 229 -1.45 7.98 -12.80
CA MET A 229 -1.17 9.40 -12.57
C MET A 229 -1.38 10.26 -13.81
N GLY A 230 -1.96 11.42 -13.61
CA GLY A 230 -2.20 12.40 -14.68
C GLY A 230 -3.39 12.08 -15.57
N THR A 231 -4.25 11.13 -15.18
CA THR A 231 -5.45 10.76 -15.91
C THR A 231 -6.72 11.43 -15.39
N SER A 232 -6.68 12.02 -14.19
CA SER A 232 -7.86 12.60 -13.50
C SER A 232 -8.68 13.57 -14.35
N THR A 233 -8.06 14.40 -15.16
CA THR A 233 -8.78 15.35 -16.04
C THR A 233 -9.34 14.68 -17.30
N ILE A 234 -8.77 13.55 -17.73
CA ILE A 234 -9.12 12.87 -18.98
C ILE A 234 -10.23 11.84 -18.73
N VAL A 235 -10.18 11.14 -17.58
CA VAL A 235 -11.13 10.08 -17.23
C VAL A 235 -12.55 10.61 -17.01
N ALA A 236 -12.68 11.83 -16.50
CA ALA A 236 -13.99 12.47 -16.30
C ALA A 236 -14.88 12.58 -17.56
N ASN A 237 -14.33 12.29 -18.74
CA ASN A 237 -15.03 12.32 -20.02
C ASN A 237 -14.99 10.98 -20.77
N SER A 238 -14.63 9.88 -20.11
CA SER A 238 -14.62 8.55 -20.72
C SER A 238 -16.04 8.10 -21.09
N ASP A 239 -16.15 7.36 -22.19
CA ASP A 239 -17.40 6.77 -22.69
C ASP A 239 -17.63 5.34 -22.14
N LYS A 240 -16.72 4.81 -21.36
CA LYS A 240 -16.84 3.50 -20.70
C LYS A 240 -17.34 3.64 -19.27
N ASP A 241 -18.20 2.73 -18.85
CA ASP A 241 -18.67 2.63 -17.46
C ASP A 241 -17.54 2.23 -16.51
N HIS A 242 -16.55 1.48 -17.02
CA HIS A 242 -15.40 1.02 -16.25
C HIS A 242 -14.13 1.02 -17.09
N GLY A 243 -13.03 1.49 -16.49
CA GLY A 243 -11.69 1.19 -16.92
C GLY A 243 -11.20 -0.13 -16.33
N SER A 244 -10.08 -0.61 -16.84
CA SER A 244 -9.41 -1.80 -16.35
C SER A 244 -7.91 -1.57 -16.20
N ALA A 245 -7.29 -2.25 -15.24
CA ALA A 245 -5.86 -2.28 -15.09
C ALA A 245 -5.41 -3.71 -14.82
N TRP A 246 -4.24 -4.09 -15.30
CA TRP A 246 -3.60 -5.33 -14.91
C TRP A 246 -2.08 -5.18 -14.91
N PHE A 247 -1.46 -5.87 -13.98
CA PHE A 247 -0.02 -5.85 -13.78
C PHE A 247 0.42 -7.27 -13.42
N GLY A 248 1.60 -7.65 -13.84
CA GLY A 248 2.22 -8.91 -13.45
C GLY A 248 3.72 -8.80 -13.46
N GLY A 249 4.36 -9.56 -12.60
CA GLY A 249 5.80 -9.48 -12.48
C GLY A 249 6.39 -10.60 -11.63
N VAL A 250 7.69 -10.51 -11.46
CA VAL A 250 8.48 -11.42 -10.64
C VAL A 250 9.59 -10.65 -9.95
N SER A 251 9.82 -10.97 -8.68
CA SER A 251 11.03 -10.59 -7.94
C SER A 251 11.83 -11.86 -7.67
N ALA A 252 13.11 -11.85 -7.95
CA ALA A 252 14.01 -12.97 -7.72
C ALA A 252 15.28 -12.50 -6.97
N ASP A 253 15.75 -13.33 -6.04
CA ASP A 253 16.99 -13.13 -5.30
C ASP A 253 17.75 -14.46 -5.28
N LEU A 254 18.98 -14.44 -5.80
CA LEU A 254 19.84 -15.60 -6.00
C LEU A 254 21.11 -15.39 -5.20
N SER A 255 21.22 -16.04 -4.05
CA SER A 255 22.42 -16.06 -3.20
C SER A 255 23.17 -17.39 -3.22
N TYR A 256 22.78 -18.29 -4.13
CA TYR A 256 23.38 -19.62 -4.31
C TYR A 256 24.87 -19.56 -4.72
N PHE A 257 25.29 -18.48 -5.39
CA PHE A 257 26.60 -18.34 -5.99
C PHE A 257 27.60 -17.60 -5.08
N ASP A 258 27.58 -17.87 -3.77
CA ASP A 258 28.50 -17.22 -2.82
C ASP A 258 29.96 -17.14 -3.36
N PRO A 259 30.60 -15.96 -3.32
CA PRO A 259 30.26 -14.70 -2.65
C PRO A 259 29.40 -13.74 -3.46
N PHE A 260 28.81 -14.16 -4.58
CA PHE A 260 27.97 -13.32 -5.42
C PHE A 260 26.50 -13.47 -5.04
N ARG A 261 25.78 -12.36 -5.08
CA ARG A 261 24.33 -12.28 -5.02
C ARG A 261 23.82 -11.58 -6.25
N PHE A 262 22.81 -12.17 -6.88
CA PHE A 262 22.09 -11.55 -8.01
C PHE A 262 20.64 -11.35 -7.62
N ALA A 263 20.06 -10.20 -8.00
CA ALA A 263 18.64 -10.00 -7.85
C ALA A 263 18.03 -9.36 -9.08
N LEU A 264 16.78 -9.68 -9.35
CA LEU A 264 16.03 -9.23 -10.51
C LEU A 264 14.60 -8.90 -10.11
N ASP A 265 14.13 -7.73 -10.51
CA ASP A 265 12.71 -7.41 -10.58
C ASP A 265 12.33 -7.19 -12.03
N ALA A 266 11.22 -7.78 -12.45
CA ALA A 266 10.64 -7.53 -13.77
C ALA A 266 9.11 -7.47 -13.65
N ALA A 267 8.50 -6.48 -14.29
CA ALA A 267 7.06 -6.30 -14.30
C ALA A 267 6.60 -5.69 -15.63
N TYR A 268 5.38 -6.04 -16.00
CA TYR A 268 4.65 -5.44 -17.10
C TYR A 268 3.22 -5.13 -16.66
N GLY A 269 2.64 -4.06 -17.21
CA GLY A 269 1.26 -3.71 -16.91
C GLY A 269 0.63 -2.85 -17.98
N SER A 270 -0.69 -2.80 -17.93
CA SER A 270 -1.53 -2.00 -18.81
C SER A 270 -2.72 -1.44 -18.05
N VAL A 271 -3.06 -0.19 -18.34
CA VAL A 271 -4.26 0.50 -17.87
C VAL A 271 -5.02 0.98 -19.08
N ASP A 272 -6.31 0.66 -19.15
CA ASP A 272 -7.22 1.07 -20.22
C ASP A 272 -8.44 1.75 -19.57
N LEU A 273 -8.54 3.05 -19.74
CA LEU A 273 -9.63 3.88 -19.20
C LEU A 273 -10.66 4.25 -20.27
N GLY A 274 -10.59 3.63 -21.45
CA GLY A 274 -11.50 3.88 -22.55
C GLY A 274 -11.12 5.09 -23.38
N THR A 275 -12.13 5.68 -24.02
CA THR A 275 -11.98 6.82 -24.93
C THR A 275 -12.48 8.08 -24.24
N SER A 276 -11.69 9.11 -24.22
CA SER A 276 -12.04 10.43 -23.68
C SER A 276 -12.18 11.47 -24.80
N LYS A 277 -13.02 12.48 -24.58
CA LYS A 277 -13.17 13.62 -25.51
C LYS A 277 -12.48 14.85 -24.93
N LEU A 278 -11.53 15.40 -25.70
CA LEU A 278 -10.89 16.68 -25.42
C LEU A 278 -10.96 17.56 -26.67
N ASN A 279 -11.54 18.77 -26.55
CA ASN A 279 -11.71 19.72 -27.67
C ASN A 279 -12.40 19.11 -28.90
N GLY A 280 -13.39 18.24 -28.68
CA GLY A 280 -14.17 17.59 -29.75
C GLY A 280 -13.46 16.41 -30.44
N LYS A 281 -12.26 16.05 -30.03
CA LYS A 281 -11.51 14.89 -30.53
C LYS A 281 -11.54 13.74 -29.54
N ASN A 282 -11.70 12.52 -30.03
CA ASN A 282 -11.60 11.31 -29.23
C ASN A 282 -10.14 10.90 -29.05
N PHE A 283 -9.79 10.48 -27.84
CA PHE A 283 -8.47 9.94 -27.49
C PHE A 283 -8.64 8.64 -26.70
N ASP A 284 -7.92 7.62 -27.09
CA ASP A 284 -7.80 6.39 -26.31
C ASP A 284 -6.92 6.65 -25.09
N VAL A 285 -7.47 6.47 -23.91
CA VAL A 285 -6.77 6.60 -22.64
C VAL A 285 -6.24 5.24 -22.22
N LYS A 286 -5.23 4.79 -22.92
CA LYS A 286 -4.57 3.52 -22.66
C LYS A 286 -3.06 3.73 -22.48
N ARG A 287 -2.52 3.08 -21.43
CA ARG A 287 -1.09 3.07 -21.14
C ARG A 287 -0.64 1.65 -20.86
N SER A 288 0.52 1.29 -21.34
CA SER A 288 1.19 0.04 -21.00
C SER A 288 2.69 0.28 -20.92
N GLY A 289 3.37 -0.52 -20.12
CA GLY A 289 4.80 -0.39 -19.95
C GLY A 289 5.40 -1.55 -19.17
N TRP A 290 6.71 -1.61 -19.17
CA TRP A 290 7.49 -2.58 -18.42
C TRP A 290 8.48 -1.87 -17.49
N TYR A 291 8.87 -2.60 -16.47
CA TYR A 291 9.91 -2.23 -15.53
C TYR A 291 10.84 -3.41 -15.35
N ALA A 292 12.14 -3.15 -15.27
CA ALA A 292 13.12 -4.15 -14.86
C ALA A 292 14.22 -3.48 -14.03
N ALA A 293 14.67 -4.16 -12.97
CA ALA A 293 15.83 -3.79 -12.18
C ALA A 293 16.69 -5.02 -11.96
N PHE A 294 17.99 -4.85 -11.94
CA PHE A 294 18.96 -5.91 -11.74
C PHE A 294 20.02 -5.46 -10.72
N LEU A 295 20.39 -6.36 -9.84
CA LEU A 295 21.49 -6.19 -8.88
C LEU A 295 22.48 -7.33 -9.05
N ALA A 296 23.77 -6.99 -9.12
CA ALA A 296 24.87 -7.89 -8.91
C ALA A 296 25.72 -7.35 -7.75
N GLU A 297 25.87 -8.13 -6.72
CA GLU A 297 26.59 -7.78 -5.47
C GLU A 297 27.67 -8.81 -5.20
N TYR A 298 28.84 -8.34 -4.78
CA TYR A 298 29.90 -9.16 -4.24
C TYR A 298 30.00 -8.91 -2.73
N LYS A 299 29.93 -9.96 -1.94
CA LYS A 299 29.99 -9.90 -0.47
C LYS A 299 31.37 -10.15 0.06
#